data_988845a0dd44cba469f2d5fb5c94422b
#
_entry.id   988845a0dd44cba469f2d5fb5c94422b
#
_cell.length_a   1.000
_cell.length_b   1.000
_cell.length_c   1.000
_cell.angle_alpha   90.00
_cell.angle_beta   90.00
_cell.angle_gamma   90.00
#
_symmetry.space_group_name_H-M   'P 1'
#
loop_
_entity.id
_entity.type
_entity.pdbx_description
1 polymer ?
#
loop_
_entity_poly.entity_id
_entity_poly.type
_entity_poly.pdbx_seq_one_letter_code
_entity_poly.pdbx_strand_id
1 'polypeptide(L)'
;KNITNTLAQGIGIYQEIDLCEYTDPIPERVFSENDICLIGVPSYGGRVPRTAVERINGFKGNGASAILVVSYGNRDYDDTLIELFDVVKSQGFTCIGGVAAIAEHSIMHQFASGRPDMDDMNQLKRFAKEVKEKIDASILTEVQVKGNHPYKELKEVPFHPTASDLCTMCGLCAKLCPVHAIPFDAPNQTKEEQCISCMRCIQVCPSKARHLNEQMLSAVSEKMKPLFAKRKENELFL
;
A
#
# COMPACT_ATOMS: atom_id res chain seq x y z
N LYS A 1 4.24 4.25 3.71
CA LYS A 1 4.77 4.49 5.06
C LYS A 1 4.61 5.95 5.49
N ASN A 2 5.07 6.96 4.76
CA ASN A 2 4.95 8.38 5.18
C ASN A 2 3.49 8.78 5.43
N ILE A 3 2.54 8.40 4.56
CA ILE A 3 1.11 8.69 4.69
C ILE A 3 0.55 8.09 5.99
N THR A 4 0.75 6.80 6.20
CA THR A 4 0.26 6.11 7.40
C THR A 4 0.88 6.65 8.68
N ASN A 5 2.18 6.96 8.67
CA ASN A 5 2.86 7.54 9.82
C ASN A 5 2.31 8.94 10.16
N THR A 6 2.04 9.77 9.16
CA THR A 6 1.45 11.11 9.39
C THR A 6 0.07 11.00 10.04
N LEU A 7 -0.77 10.09 9.56
CA LEU A 7 -2.09 9.85 10.15
C LEU A 7 -1.96 9.29 11.57
N ALA A 8 -1.12 8.27 11.78
CA ALA A 8 -0.93 7.65 13.08
C ALA A 8 -0.41 8.65 14.13
N GLN A 9 0.58 9.48 13.79
CA GLN A 9 1.12 10.53 14.67
C GLN A 9 0.06 11.56 15.08
N GLY A 10 -0.87 11.87 14.18
CA GLY A 10 -1.97 12.81 14.48
C GLY A 10 -3.07 12.19 15.35
N ILE A 11 -3.19 10.87 15.38
CA ILE A 11 -4.16 10.14 16.20
C ILE A 11 -3.62 9.87 17.61
N GLY A 12 -2.37 9.40 17.72
CA GLY A 12 -1.79 9.10 19.04
C GLY A 12 -0.45 8.37 19.00
N ILE A 13 -0.07 7.79 20.15
CA ILE A 13 1.12 6.92 20.26
C ILE A 13 0.77 5.57 19.63
N TYR A 14 1.65 5.02 18.82
CA TYR A 14 1.38 3.78 18.09
C TYR A 14 2.57 2.82 18.05
N GLN A 15 2.27 1.56 17.79
CA GLN A 15 3.24 0.53 17.42
C GLN A 15 3.09 0.23 15.93
N GLU A 16 4.21 -0.01 15.25
CA GLU A 16 4.23 -0.34 13.83
C GLU A 16 4.33 -1.85 13.61
N ILE A 17 3.48 -2.36 12.72
CA ILE A 17 3.54 -3.72 12.18
C ILE A 17 3.82 -3.61 10.69
N ASP A 18 4.99 -4.06 10.22
CA ASP A 18 5.34 -4.03 8.80
C ASP A 18 4.75 -5.24 8.05
N LEU A 19 3.68 -4.99 7.29
CA LEU A 19 3.08 -6.01 6.42
C LEU A 19 3.96 -6.36 5.20
N CYS A 20 5.09 -5.70 4.98
CA CYS A 20 6.04 -6.06 3.93
C CYS A 20 7.09 -7.06 4.40
N GLU A 21 7.21 -7.31 5.70
CA GLU A 21 8.10 -8.33 6.23
C GLU A 21 7.59 -9.72 5.83
N TYR A 22 8.46 -10.50 5.20
CA TYR A 22 8.14 -11.88 4.86
C TYR A 22 8.22 -12.75 6.10
N THR A 23 7.16 -13.47 6.37
CA THR A 23 7.09 -14.47 7.45
C THR A 23 6.36 -15.71 6.95
N ASP A 24 6.89 -16.88 7.28
CA ASP A 24 6.27 -18.17 6.99
C ASP A 24 6.49 -19.10 8.21
N PRO A 25 5.44 -19.51 8.92
CA PRO A 25 4.02 -19.15 8.69
C PRO A 25 3.73 -17.67 9.00
N ILE A 26 2.64 -17.16 8.43
CA ILE A 26 2.12 -15.82 8.76
C ILE A 26 1.68 -15.82 10.23
N PRO A 27 2.24 -14.94 11.09
CA PRO A 27 1.91 -14.93 12.50
C PRO A 27 0.46 -14.45 12.72
N GLU A 28 -0.26 -15.16 13.59
CA GLU A 28 -1.54 -14.68 14.09
C GLU A 28 -1.32 -13.44 14.96
N ARG A 29 -2.14 -12.41 14.75
CA ARG A 29 -2.14 -11.20 15.58
C ARG A 29 -3.53 -10.95 16.12
N VAL A 30 -3.63 -10.93 17.45
CA VAL A 30 -4.89 -10.78 18.17
C VAL A 30 -5.00 -9.37 18.71
N PHE A 31 -6.11 -8.72 18.42
CA PHE A 31 -6.47 -7.39 18.90
C PHE A 31 -7.66 -7.49 19.85
N SER A 32 -7.98 -6.39 20.50
CA SER A 32 -9.10 -6.24 21.43
C SER A 32 -10.00 -5.07 21.03
N GLU A 33 -11.19 -5.02 21.57
CA GLU A 33 -12.15 -3.92 21.35
C GLU A 33 -11.62 -2.52 21.73
N ASN A 34 -10.57 -2.47 22.57
CA ASN A 34 -9.92 -1.21 22.97
C ASN A 34 -8.82 -0.77 22.02
N ASP A 35 -8.46 -1.60 21.04
CA ASP A 35 -7.41 -1.28 20.08
C ASP A 35 -7.97 -0.47 18.90
N ILE A 36 -7.15 0.48 18.44
CA ILE A 36 -7.41 1.25 17.22
C ILE A 36 -6.30 0.94 16.23
N CYS A 37 -6.67 0.36 15.11
CA CYS A 37 -5.75 -0.10 14.09
C CYS A 37 -5.82 0.78 12.85
N LEU A 38 -4.69 1.37 12.42
CA LEU A 38 -4.56 2.05 11.14
C LEU A 38 -3.92 1.10 10.15
N ILE A 39 -4.71 0.60 9.19
CA ILE A 39 -4.29 -0.44 8.24
C ILE A 39 -4.08 0.17 6.86
N GLY A 40 -2.81 0.23 6.44
CA GLY A 40 -2.43 0.88 5.18
C GLY A 40 -1.91 -0.08 4.12
N VAL A 41 -2.46 0.02 2.89
CA VAL A 41 -2.03 -0.75 1.73
C VAL A 41 -1.86 0.14 0.50
N PRO A 42 -1.01 -0.22 -0.46
CA PRO A 42 -1.02 0.42 -1.78
C PRO A 42 -2.13 -0.17 -2.66
N SER A 43 -2.60 0.61 -3.64
CA SER A 43 -3.47 0.13 -4.71
C SER A 43 -2.62 -0.41 -5.87
N TYR A 44 -2.69 -1.70 -6.12
CA TYR A 44 -2.04 -2.36 -7.26
C TYR A 44 -3.10 -2.79 -8.29
N GLY A 45 -3.09 -2.14 -9.44
CA GLY A 45 -4.10 -2.39 -10.48
C GLY A 45 -5.55 -2.06 -10.09
N GLY A 46 -5.76 -1.31 -9.00
CA GLY A 46 -7.08 -0.98 -8.46
C GLY A 46 -7.61 -2.02 -7.46
N ARG A 47 -6.71 -2.85 -6.89
CA ARG A 47 -7.00 -3.92 -5.93
C ARG A 47 -6.00 -3.90 -4.77
N VAL A 48 -6.35 -4.52 -3.66
CA VAL A 48 -5.42 -4.79 -2.55
C VAL A 48 -4.37 -5.80 -3.02
N PRO A 49 -3.06 -5.58 -2.74
CA PRO A 49 -2.06 -6.60 -3.04
C PRO A 49 -2.39 -7.93 -2.35
N ARG A 50 -2.36 -9.02 -3.11
CA ARG A 50 -2.72 -10.35 -2.61
C ARG A 50 -1.97 -10.71 -1.32
N THR A 51 -0.69 -10.39 -1.25
CA THR A 51 0.13 -10.62 -0.05
C THR A 51 -0.32 -9.82 1.17
N ALA A 52 -0.90 -8.63 0.97
CA ALA A 52 -1.48 -7.86 2.07
C ALA A 52 -2.77 -8.52 2.57
N VAL A 53 -3.62 -9.00 1.65
CA VAL A 53 -4.83 -9.77 2.01
C VAL A 53 -4.46 -11.00 2.83
N GLU A 54 -3.49 -11.80 2.35
CA GLU A 54 -3.03 -13.01 3.03
C GLU A 54 -2.53 -12.72 4.46
N ARG A 55 -1.82 -11.62 4.67
CA ARG A 55 -1.29 -11.23 5.98
C ARG A 55 -2.36 -10.66 6.91
N ILE A 56 -3.30 -9.88 6.38
CA ILE A 56 -4.44 -9.37 7.16
C ILE A 56 -5.36 -10.53 7.58
N ASN A 57 -5.46 -11.59 6.78
CA ASN A 57 -6.20 -12.80 7.15
C ASN A 57 -5.63 -13.52 8.40
N GLY A 58 -4.39 -13.25 8.78
CA GLY A 58 -3.80 -13.70 10.05
C GLY A 58 -4.19 -12.85 11.27
N PHE A 59 -5.02 -11.81 11.10
CA PHE A 59 -5.46 -10.96 12.19
C PHE A 59 -6.76 -11.45 12.80
N LYS A 60 -6.93 -11.19 14.10
CA LYS A 60 -8.19 -11.37 14.84
C LYS A 60 -8.56 -10.05 15.49
N GLY A 61 -9.49 -9.34 14.89
CA GLY A 61 -9.89 -7.99 15.30
C GLY A 61 -10.65 -7.93 16.62
N ASN A 62 -11.49 -8.94 16.91
CA ASN A 62 -12.27 -9.04 18.17
C ASN A 62 -13.00 -7.73 18.54
N GLY A 63 -13.55 -7.02 17.57
CA GLY A 63 -14.23 -5.74 17.76
C GLY A 63 -13.32 -4.50 17.77
N ALA A 64 -12.01 -4.65 17.58
CA ALA A 64 -11.10 -3.50 17.43
C ALA A 64 -11.57 -2.55 16.32
N SER A 65 -11.35 -1.26 16.52
CA SER A 65 -11.65 -0.23 15.51
C SER A 65 -10.55 -0.16 14.46
N ALA A 66 -10.92 -0.07 13.18
CA ALA A 66 -9.98 0.06 12.08
C ALA A 66 -10.19 1.34 11.26
N ILE A 67 -9.10 2.03 10.94
CA ILE A 67 -9.02 3.11 9.96
C ILE A 67 -8.25 2.55 8.74
N LEU A 68 -8.89 2.57 7.60
CA LEU A 68 -8.36 2.01 6.36
C LEU A 68 -7.60 3.08 5.58
N VAL A 69 -6.41 2.77 5.09
CA VAL A 69 -5.61 3.72 4.30
C VAL A 69 -5.17 3.08 3.00
N VAL A 70 -5.57 3.67 1.89
CA VAL A 70 -5.13 3.26 0.55
C VAL A 70 -4.25 4.34 -0.05
N SER A 71 -3.05 3.97 -0.52
CA SER A 71 -2.19 4.88 -1.30
C SER A 71 -2.20 4.49 -2.77
N TYR A 72 -2.24 5.49 -3.67
CA TYR A 72 -2.30 5.25 -5.11
C TYR A 72 -1.63 6.35 -5.94
N GLY A 73 -1.21 5.99 -7.17
CA GLY A 73 -0.42 6.83 -8.06
C GLY A 73 -1.23 7.71 -9.01
N ASN A 74 -2.19 8.49 -8.53
CA ASN A 74 -2.96 9.54 -9.25
C ASN A 74 -3.90 9.08 -10.38
N ARG A 75 -3.98 7.80 -10.76
CA ARG A 75 -5.01 7.37 -11.72
C ARG A 75 -6.36 7.19 -11.02
N ASP A 76 -6.46 6.14 -10.26
CA ASP A 76 -7.60 5.75 -9.45
C ASP A 76 -7.17 4.59 -8.53
N TYR A 77 -7.87 4.41 -7.41
CA TYR A 77 -7.72 3.25 -6.54
C TYR A 77 -8.80 2.20 -6.78
N ASP A 78 -9.74 2.46 -7.71
CA ASP A 78 -10.85 1.58 -8.10
C ASP A 78 -11.50 0.91 -6.87
N ASP A 79 -11.39 -0.40 -6.75
CA ASP A 79 -12.05 -1.16 -5.67
C ASP A 79 -11.12 -1.48 -4.49
N THR A 80 -9.91 -0.91 -4.45
CA THR A 80 -8.94 -1.20 -3.38
C THR A 80 -9.48 -0.88 -1.99
N LEU A 81 -10.23 0.23 -1.83
CA LEU A 81 -10.71 0.65 -0.51
C LEU A 81 -11.86 -0.23 -0.02
N ILE A 82 -12.80 -0.59 -0.89
CA ILE A 82 -13.90 -1.49 -0.53
C ILE A 82 -13.39 -2.93 -0.29
N GLU A 83 -12.42 -3.40 -1.08
CA GLU A 83 -11.79 -4.69 -0.85
C GLU A 83 -11.04 -4.72 0.50
N LEU A 84 -10.29 -3.66 0.83
CA LEU A 84 -9.64 -3.57 2.13
C LEU A 84 -10.67 -3.55 3.28
N PHE A 85 -11.78 -2.84 3.09
CA PHE A 85 -12.89 -2.81 4.04
C PHE A 85 -13.43 -4.23 4.30
N ASP A 86 -13.76 -4.97 3.25
CA ASP A 86 -14.32 -6.31 3.37
C ASP A 86 -13.33 -7.29 4.01
N VAL A 87 -12.05 -7.24 3.62
CA VAL A 87 -11.00 -8.08 4.21
C VAL A 87 -10.83 -7.80 5.69
N VAL A 88 -10.73 -6.53 6.09
CA VAL A 88 -10.52 -6.15 7.49
C VAL A 88 -11.77 -6.47 8.34
N LYS A 89 -12.95 -6.19 7.81
CA LYS A 89 -14.23 -6.52 8.45
C LYS A 89 -14.39 -8.02 8.67
N SER A 90 -14.00 -8.85 7.69
CA SER A 90 -14.07 -10.31 7.81
C SER A 90 -13.16 -10.86 8.91
N GLN A 91 -12.14 -10.12 9.34
CA GLN A 91 -11.28 -10.46 10.48
C GLN A 91 -11.83 -9.95 11.84
N GLY A 92 -13.06 -9.46 11.88
CA GLY A 92 -13.73 -9.05 13.12
C GLY A 92 -13.38 -7.63 13.60
N PHE A 93 -12.93 -6.75 12.72
CA PHE A 93 -12.77 -5.32 13.01
C PHE A 93 -14.05 -4.53 12.70
N THR A 94 -14.23 -3.41 13.37
CA THR A 94 -15.20 -2.37 13.02
C THR A 94 -14.48 -1.27 12.25
N CYS A 95 -14.76 -1.14 10.94
CA CYS A 95 -14.12 -0.13 10.11
C CYS A 95 -14.79 1.24 10.32
N ILE A 96 -14.14 2.15 11.05
CA ILE A 96 -14.69 3.43 11.48
C ILE A 96 -14.26 4.63 10.63
N GLY A 97 -13.33 4.44 9.72
CA GLY A 97 -12.83 5.49 8.82
C GLY A 97 -12.04 4.93 7.64
N GLY A 98 -11.94 5.73 6.59
CA GLY A 98 -11.16 5.41 5.39
C GLY A 98 -10.46 6.63 4.83
N VAL A 99 -9.25 6.44 4.31
CA VAL A 99 -8.44 7.47 3.63
C VAL A 99 -7.94 6.91 2.31
N ALA A 100 -8.21 7.60 1.21
CA ALA A 100 -7.53 7.36 -0.06
C ALA A 100 -6.54 8.50 -0.30
N ALA A 101 -5.24 8.20 -0.35
CA ALA A 101 -4.18 9.19 -0.40
C ALA A 101 -3.30 9.04 -1.64
N ILE A 102 -2.95 10.19 -2.23
CA ILE A 102 -2.08 10.25 -3.40
C ILE A 102 -0.62 10.03 -2.99
N ALA A 103 0.08 9.24 -3.79
CA ALA A 103 1.53 9.09 -3.74
C ALA A 103 2.12 9.11 -5.15
N GLU A 104 3.39 9.40 -5.26
CA GLU A 104 4.13 9.20 -6.50
C GLU A 104 3.95 7.77 -7.01
N HIS A 105 3.70 7.62 -8.32
CA HIS A 105 3.46 6.30 -8.89
C HIS A 105 4.72 5.43 -8.83
N SER A 106 4.63 4.26 -8.21
CA SER A 106 5.78 3.41 -7.88
C SER A 106 6.58 2.88 -9.08
N ILE A 107 5.99 2.87 -10.27
CA ILE A 107 6.60 2.40 -11.53
C ILE A 107 6.89 3.58 -12.45
N MET A 108 5.93 4.46 -12.64
CA MET A 108 5.98 5.59 -13.58
C MET A 108 6.11 6.90 -12.80
N HIS A 109 7.29 7.19 -12.30
CA HIS A 109 7.59 8.28 -11.35
C HIS A 109 7.23 9.69 -11.85
N GLN A 110 7.04 9.88 -13.16
CA GLN A 110 6.55 11.14 -13.74
C GLN A 110 5.09 11.44 -13.38
N PHE A 111 4.31 10.44 -12.92
CA PHE A 111 2.94 10.62 -12.48
C PHE A 111 2.87 10.84 -10.98
N ALA A 112 2.20 11.89 -10.56
CA ALA A 112 2.17 12.39 -9.19
C ALA A 112 3.57 12.58 -8.59
N SER A 113 4.53 13.01 -9.42
CA SER A 113 5.92 13.21 -8.99
C SER A 113 5.99 14.13 -7.77
N GLY A 114 6.79 13.74 -6.76
CA GLY A 114 6.96 14.47 -5.52
C GLY A 114 5.78 14.41 -4.54
N ARG A 115 4.73 13.61 -4.84
CA ARG A 115 3.61 13.42 -3.91
C ARG A 115 3.83 12.24 -2.95
N PRO A 116 3.35 12.36 -1.70
CA PRO A 116 2.59 13.48 -1.12
C PRO A 116 3.44 14.73 -0.96
N ASP A 117 2.95 15.85 -1.50
CA ASP A 117 3.55 17.17 -1.34
C ASP A 117 3.15 17.83 0.00
N MET A 118 3.52 19.10 0.22
CA MET A 118 3.22 19.80 1.47
C MET A 118 1.71 19.98 1.68
N ASP A 119 0.95 20.22 0.61
CA ASP A 119 -0.50 20.37 0.69
C ASP A 119 -1.17 19.04 1.05
N ASP A 120 -0.71 17.93 0.44
CA ASP A 120 -1.14 16.60 0.82
C ASP A 120 -0.86 16.30 2.28
N MET A 121 0.35 16.60 2.74
CA MET A 121 0.72 16.35 4.14
C MET A 121 -0.11 17.18 5.12
N ASN A 122 -0.42 18.42 4.78
CA ASN A 122 -1.29 19.28 5.59
C ASN A 122 -2.74 18.74 5.58
N GLN A 123 -3.22 18.22 4.44
CA GLN A 123 -4.53 17.60 4.34
C GLN A 123 -4.60 16.33 5.18
N LEU A 124 -3.59 15.44 5.11
CA LEU A 124 -3.52 14.23 5.93
C LEU A 124 -3.49 14.53 7.44
N LYS A 125 -2.83 15.61 7.87
CA LYS A 125 -2.87 16.06 9.28
C LYS A 125 -4.27 16.50 9.69
N ARG A 126 -5.03 17.18 8.81
CA ARG A 126 -6.45 17.53 9.08
C ARG A 126 -7.29 16.27 9.19
N PHE A 127 -7.13 15.31 8.28
CA PHE A 127 -7.83 14.03 8.32
C PHE A 127 -7.55 13.27 9.63
N ALA A 128 -6.28 13.23 10.06
CA ALA A 128 -5.91 12.62 11.34
C ALA A 128 -6.64 13.28 12.53
N LYS A 129 -6.79 14.62 12.52
CA LYS A 129 -7.52 15.35 13.54
C LYS A 129 -9.01 14.98 13.53
N GLU A 130 -9.66 14.94 12.37
CA GLU A 130 -11.07 14.57 12.23
C GLU A 130 -11.33 13.14 12.69
N VAL A 131 -10.45 12.20 12.32
CA VAL A 131 -10.49 10.81 12.81
C VAL A 131 -10.35 10.78 14.32
N LYS A 132 -9.38 11.52 14.88
CA LYS A 132 -9.17 11.59 16.33
C LYS A 132 -10.39 12.15 17.06
N GLU A 133 -11.01 13.19 16.56
CA GLU A 133 -12.23 13.78 17.12
C GLU A 133 -13.38 12.77 17.15
N LYS A 134 -13.54 11.97 16.09
CA LYS A 134 -14.51 10.86 16.03
C LYS A 134 -14.25 9.81 17.11
N ILE A 135 -12.97 9.42 17.29
CA ILE A 135 -12.54 8.47 18.31
C ILE A 135 -12.79 9.01 19.72
N ASP A 136 -12.35 10.26 20.00
CA ASP A 136 -12.50 10.90 21.30
C ASP A 136 -13.99 11.08 21.70
N ALA A 137 -14.85 11.29 20.70
CA ALA A 137 -16.30 11.33 20.88
C ALA A 137 -16.97 9.96 21.01
N SER A 138 -16.20 8.85 20.93
CA SER A 138 -16.71 7.48 20.94
C SER A 138 -17.72 7.17 19.83
N ILE A 139 -17.64 7.86 18.70
CA ILE A 139 -18.47 7.62 17.51
C ILE A 139 -17.80 6.54 16.66
N LEU A 140 -17.87 5.31 17.09
CA LEU A 140 -17.20 4.16 16.46
C LEU A 140 -18.12 3.42 15.48
N THR A 141 -18.94 4.16 14.74
CA THR A 141 -19.86 3.61 13.73
C THR A 141 -19.11 3.22 12.46
N GLU A 142 -19.59 2.16 11.81
CA GLU A 142 -19.06 1.67 10.56
C GLU A 142 -19.18 2.71 9.45
N VAL A 143 -18.09 2.92 8.70
CA VAL A 143 -18.00 3.86 7.60
C VAL A 143 -18.48 3.23 6.29
N GLN A 144 -19.01 4.06 5.39
CA GLN A 144 -19.24 3.68 4.00
C GLN A 144 -18.07 4.16 3.14
N VAL A 145 -17.50 3.27 2.34
CA VAL A 145 -16.37 3.58 1.46
C VAL A 145 -16.72 3.35 -0.01
N LYS A 146 -15.93 3.95 -0.91
CA LYS A 146 -16.10 3.78 -2.35
C LYS A 146 -15.57 2.45 -2.84
N GLY A 147 -16.20 1.91 -3.86
CA GLY A 147 -15.83 0.74 -4.63
C GLY A 147 -17.05 -0.01 -5.13
N ASN A 148 -16.84 -1.10 -5.86
CA ASN A 148 -17.90 -1.89 -6.50
C ASN A 148 -17.78 -3.36 -6.12
N HIS A 149 -18.92 -4.06 -6.17
CA HIS A 149 -19.00 -5.51 -6.16
C HIS A 149 -19.72 -5.98 -7.45
N PRO A 150 -19.19 -6.97 -8.17
CA PRO A 150 -17.90 -7.63 -7.95
C PRO A 150 -16.72 -6.67 -8.16
N TYR A 151 -15.60 -6.95 -7.47
CA TYR A 151 -14.39 -6.15 -7.63
C TYR A 151 -13.87 -6.21 -9.06
N LYS A 152 -13.18 -5.13 -9.46
CA LYS A 152 -12.42 -5.09 -10.69
C LYS A 152 -11.51 -6.32 -10.85
N GLU A 153 -11.48 -6.87 -12.05
CA GLU A 153 -10.57 -7.97 -12.37
C GLU A 153 -9.11 -7.53 -12.18
N LEU A 154 -8.36 -8.32 -11.42
CA LEU A 154 -6.92 -8.09 -11.24
C LEU A 154 -6.19 -8.50 -12.51
N LYS A 155 -5.55 -7.50 -13.16
CA LYS A 155 -4.66 -7.75 -14.29
C LYS A 155 -3.22 -7.76 -13.82
N GLU A 156 -2.46 -8.70 -14.34
CA GLU A 156 -1.02 -8.76 -14.09
C GLU A 156 -0.32 -7.49 -14.57
N VAL A 157 0.64 -7.03 -13.77
CA VAL A 157 1.49 -5.89 -14.11
C VAL A 157 2.80 -6.44 -14.66
N PRO A 158 3.10 -6.25 -15.95
CA PRO A 158 4.21 -6.94 -16.63
C PRO A 158 5.58 -6.24 -16.38
N PHE A 159 5.78 -5.69 -15.19
CA PHE A 159 7.01 -4.97 -14.84
C PHE A 159 7.77 -5.72 -13.76
N HIS A 160 8.71 -6.57 -14.16
CA HIS A 160 9.59 -7.31 -13.25
C HIS A 160 11.00 -6.71 -13.28
N PRO A 161 11.51 -6.18 -12.13
CA PRO A 161 12.83 -5.59 -12.09
C PRO A 161 13.93 -6.61 -12.35
N THR A 162 14.87 -6.25 -13.20
CA THR A 162 16.12 -6.98 -13.47
C THR A 162 17.31 -6.31 -12.81
N ALA A 163 18.49 -6.91 -12.86
CA ALA A 163 19.72 -6.30 -12.37
C ALA A 163 20.73 -6.14 -13.51
N SER A 164 21.42 -4.99 -13.53
CA SER A 164 22.58 -4.73 -14.41
C SER A 164 23.87 -5.30 -13.82
N ASP A 165 24.97 -5.16 -14.58
CA ASP A 165 26.32 -5.54 -14.18
C ASP A 165 26.86 -4.77 -12.96
N LEU A 166 26.16 -3.70 -12.55
CA LEU A 166 26.45 -2.97 -11.31
C LEU A 166 26.06 -3.73 -10.05
N CYS A 167 25.44 -4.92 -10.18
CA CYS A 167 25.01 -5.73 -9.05
C CYS A 167 26.20 -6.28 -8.28
N THR A 168 26.33 -5.88 -7.02
CA THR A 168 27.38 -6.36 -6.12
C THR A 168 27.04 -7.66 -5.40
N MET A 169 25.93 -8.32 -5.76
CA MET A 169 25.45 -9.55 -5.13
C MET A 169 25.24 -9.45 -3.60
N CYS A 170 24.97 -8.24 -3.07
CA CYS A 170 24.86 -7.99 -1.63
C CYS A 170 23.62 -8.60 -0.95
N GLY A 171 22.66 -9.11 -1.71
CA GLY A 171 21.46 -9.82 -1.22
C GLY A 171 20.38 -8.95 -0.54
N LEU A 172 20.57 -7.63 -0.39
CA LEU A 172 19.62 -6.76 0.31
C LEU A 172 18.22 -6.79 -0.33
N CYS A 173 18.14 -6.82 -1.67
CA CYS A 173 16.88 -6.91 -2.39
C CYS A 173 16.17 -8.25 -2.16
N ALA A 174 16.91 -9.36 -2.02
CA ALA A 174 16.37 -10.68 -1.69
C ALA A 174 15.81 -10.67 -0.25
N LYS A 175 16.60 -10.17 0.71
CA LYS A 175 16.20 -10.07 2.13
C LYS A 175 14.91 -9.26 2.33
N LEU A 176 14.74 -8.18 1.57
CA LEU A 176 13.62 -7.25 1.73
C LEU A 176 12.46 -7.51 0.75
N CYS A 177 12.55 -8.56 -0.08
CA CYS A 177 11.47 -8.92 -0.99
C CYS A 177 10.28 -9.49 -0.22
N PRO A 178 9.09 -8.85 -0.28
CA PRO A 178 7.95 -9.27 0.51
C PRO A 178 7.36 -10.63 0.08
N VAL A 179 7.80 -11.17 -1.05
CA VAL A 179 7.31 -12.44 -1.64
C VAL A 179 8.44 -13.41 -1.99
N HIS A 180 9.68 -13.12 -1.58
CA HIS A 180 10.87 -13.92 -1.91
C HIS A 180 11.03 -14.24 -3.42
N ALA A 181 10.57 -13.32 -4.28
CA ALA A 181 10.77 -13.42 -5.72
C ALA A 181 12.23 -13.25 -6.17
N ILE A 182 13.13 -12.89 -5.27
CA ILE A 182 14.56 -12.73 -5.53
C ILE A 182 15.31 -13.80 -4.73
N PRO A 183 15.97 -14.78 -5.38
CA PRO A 183 16.72 -15.83 -4.69
C PRO A 183 17.93 -15.27 -3.92
N PHE A 184 18.23 -15.82 -2.75
CA PHE A 184 19.37 -15.39 -1.94
C PHE A 184 20.73 -15.81 -2.55
N ASP A 185 20.76 -16.92 -3.26
CA ASP A 185 21.92 -17.45 -3.97
C ASP A 185 22.15 -16.78 -5.33
N ALA A 186 21.12 -16.14 -5.89
CA ALA A 186 21.17 -15.42 -7.15
C ALA A 186 20.43 -14.08 -7.07
N PRO A 187 20.89 -13.10 -6.23
CA PRO A 187 20.17 -11.87 -5.98
C PRO A 187 20.13 -10.90 -7.17
N ASN A 188 20.78 -11.19 -8.28
CA ASN A 188 20.65 -10.51 -9.56
C ASN A 188 19.47 -11.01 -10.41
N GLN A 189 18.85 -12.12 -10.06
CA GLN A 189 17.69 -12.70 -10.75
C GLN A 189 16.38 -12.26 -10.10
N THR A 190 15.26 -12.47 -10.83
CA THR A 190 13.89 -12.29 -10.35
C THR A 190 13.03 -13.43 -10.88
N LYS A 191 12.32 -14.11 -10.00
CA LYS A 191 11.28 -15.07 -10.35
C LYS A 191 10.02 -14.28 -10.69
N GLU A 192 9.73 -14.14 -11.98
CA GLU A 192 8.66 -13.26 -12.47
C GLU A 192 7.27 -13.70 -11.98
N GLU A 193 7.05 -15.01 -11.93
CA GLU A 193 5.81 -15.64 -11.47
C GLU A 193 5.47 -15.38 -9.99
N GLN A 194 6.49 -15.00 -9.18
CA GLN A 194 6.33 -14.64 -7.78
C GLN A 194 6.31 -13.12 -7.57
N CYS A 195 6.81 -12.36 -8.54
CA CYS A 195 7.02 -10.92 -8.41
C CYS A 195 5.69 -10.16 -8.47
N ILE A 196 5.38 -9.39 -7.45
CA ILE A 196 4.19 -8.53 -7.37
C ILE A 196 4.43 -7.10 -7.89
N SER A 197 5.51 -6.84 -8.58
CA SER A 197 5.85 -5.53 -9.18
C SER A 197 5.82 -4.35 -8.19
N CYS A 198 6.22 -4.58 -6.93
CA CYS A 198 6.18 -3.56 -5.88
C CYS A 198 7.33 -2.55 -5.93
N MET A 199 8.32 -2.75 -6.77
CA MET A 199 9.53 -1.91 -6.95
C MET A 199 10.41 -1.74 -5.71
N ARG A 200 10.15 -2.44 -4.60
CA ARG A 200 10.96 -2.33 -3.38
C ARG A 200 12.44 -2.65 -3.62
N CYS A 201 12.73 -3.65 -4.44
CA CYS A 201 14.10 -4.05 -4.77
C CYS A 201 14.88 -2.96 -5.52
N ILE A 202 14.21 -2.11 -6.31
CA ILE A 202 14.82 -0.94 -6.95
C ILE A 202 15.16 0.11 -5.90
N GLN A 203 14.22 0.42 -5.02
CA GLN A 203 14.37 1.46 -3.99
C GLN A 203 15.47 1.15 -2.98
N VAL A 204 15.64 -0.12 -2.60
CA VAL A 204 16.61 -0.52 -1.57
C VAL A 204 17.99 -0.88 -2.13
N CYS A 205 18.18 -0.91 -3.44
CA CYS A 205 19.45 -1.28 -4.06
C CYS A 205 20.52 -0.23 -3.86
N PRO A 206 21.58 -0.47 -3.07
CA PRO A 206 22.59 0.54 -2.78
C PRO A 206 23.46 0.89 -3.99
N SER A 207 23.69 -0.07 -4.89
CA SER A 207 24.42 0.14 -6.14
C SER A 207 23.54 0.61 -7.30
N LYS A 208 22.21 0.79 -7.09
CA LYS A 208 21.22 1.16 -8.11
C LYS A 208 21.23 0.21 -9.33
N ALA A 209 21.63 -1.02 -9.11
CA ALA A 209 21.70 -2.05 -10.17
C ALA A 209 20.31 -2.55 -10.60
N ARG A 210 19.30 -2.51 -9.69
CA ARG A 210 17.94 -2.94 -10.01
C ARG A 210 17.19 -1.88 -10.80
N HIS A 211 16.59 -2.27 -11.94
CA HIS A 211 15.89 -1.37 -12.85
C HIS A 211 14.78 -2.11 -13.60
N LEU A 212 13.94 -1.36 -14.30
CA LEU A 212 12.96 -1.87 -15.26
C LEU A 212 13.48 -1.70 -16.69
N ASN A 213 12.89 -2.42 -17.63
CA ASN A 213 13.14 -2.21 -19.05
C ASN A 213 12.64 -0.80 -19.46
N GLU A 214 13.55 0.12 -19.79
CA GLU A 214 13.24 1.51 -20.06
C GLU A 214 12.37 1.70 -21.30
N GLN A 215 12.57 0.90 -22.36
CA GLN A 215 11.78 0.98 -23.59
C GLN A 215 10.33 0.61 -23.32
N MET A 216 10.11 -0.50 -22.60
CA MET A 216 8.77 -0.95 -22.22
C MET A 216 8.10 0.06 -21.28
N LEU A 217 8.85 0.59 -20.30
CA LEU A 217 8.35 1.58 -19.35
C LEU A 217 7.91 2.86 -20.07
N SER A 218 8.73 3.36 -21.02
CA SER A 218 8.43 4.55 -21.82
C SER A 218 7.17 4.35 -22.66
N ALA A 219 7.07 3.24 -23.39
CA ALA A 219 5.93 2.96 -24.25
C ALA A 219 4.61 2.86 -23.44
N VAL A 220 4.63 2.18 -22.29
CA VAL A 220 3.45 2.08 -21.42
C VAL A 220 3.12 3.44 -20.80
N SER A 221 4.13 4.20 -20.37
CA SER A 221 3.93 5.53 -19.79
C SER A 221 3.23 6.49 -20.74
N GLU A 222 3.64 6.55 -22.00
CA GLU A 222 2.99 7.41 -23.00
C GLU A 222 1.53 6.99 -23.25
N LYS A 223 1.27 5.68 -23.35
CA LYS A 223 -0.10 5.15 -23.49
C LYS A 223 -1.00 5.50 -22.29
N MET A 224 -0.43 5.48 -21.10
CA MET A 224 -1.17 5.71 -19.87
C MET A 224 -1.33 7.19 -19.52
N LYS A 225 -0.51 8.08 -20.08
CA LYS A 225 -0.46 9.52 -19.78
C LYS A 225 -1.83 10.21 -19.71
N PRO A 226 -2.80 9.99 -20.61
CA PRO A 226 -4.12 10.63 -20.51
C PRO A 226 -4.88 10.26 -19.23
N LEU A 227 -4.66 9.06 -18.69
CA LEU A 227 -5.35 8.58 -17.48
C LEU A 227 -4.81 9.23 -16.20
N PHE A 228 -3.60 9.80 -16.25
CA PHE A 228 -2.93 10.43 -15.11
C PHE A 228 -2.89 11.98 -15.22
N ALA A 229 -3.43 12.54 -16.32
CA ALA A 229 -3.30 13.97 -16.63
C ALA A 229 -3.95 14.88 -15.57
N LYS A 230 -5.05 14.44 -14.96
CA LYS A 230 -5.76 15.24 -13.96
C LYS A 230 -5.17 14.99 -12.56
N ARG A 231 -4.77 16.07 -11.86
CA ARG A 231 -4.42 15.98 -10.44
C ARG A 231 -5.62 15.45 -9.65
N LYS A 232 -5.40 14.43 -8.85
CA LYS A 232 -6.35 13.89 -7.88
C LYS A 232 -6.03 14.46 -6.49
N GLU A 233 -7.04 14.45 -5.63
CA GLU A 233 -6.92 14.90 -4.24
C GLU A 233 -7.09 13.71 -3.28
N ASN A 234 -6.60 13.86 -2.04
CA ASN A 234 -6.84 12.86 -1.02
C ASN A 234 -8.32 12.89 -0.60
N GLU A 235 -8.86 11.75 -0.21
CA GLU A 235 -10.25 11.60 0.22
C GLU A 235 -10.32 11.04 1.63
N LEU A 236 -11.25 11.53 2.45
CA LEU A 236 -11.57 11.04 3.79
C LEU A 236 -13.00 10.53 3.82
N PHE A 237 -13.22 9.41 4.48
CA PHE A 237 -14.51 8.77 4.74
C PHE A 237 -14.68 8.58 6.25
N LEU A 238 -15.76 9.12 6.84
CA LEU A 238 -16.08 9.06 8.27
C LEU A 238 -17.55 8.72 8.54
#